data_cec27fbd6cd2757d2665b963e5599df4
#
_entry.id   cec27fbd6cd2757d2665b963e5599df4
#
_cell.length_a   1.000
_cell.length_b   1.000
_cell.length_c   1.000
_cell.angle_alpha   90.00
_cell.angle_beta   90.00
_cell.angle_gamma   90.00
#
_symmetry.space_group_name_H-M   'P 1'
#
loop_
_entity.id
_entity.type
_entity.pdbx_description
1 polymer ?
#
loop_
_entity_poly.entity_id
_entity_poly.type
_entity_poly.pdbx_seq_one_letter_code
_entity_poly.pdbx_strand_id
1 'polypeptide(L)'
;MPEIMVKPIIVKGKYNQAHIFAKALEASCENKIRHYLDHPAFGDTTVRIMPDVHLGKSTVIGWTATYNSLIIPSVIGLDIGCGICACNLGRGKLRFDKLDAFIRKNIPCGQAVHSSLNEELEDINTFISHNSHSGNVSGFSDTGYFKNEIRRLCEKQRYSPQRVFASLGTLGGGNHFIEIDVDENQNRWLLIHSGSRIFGSRTADYHETLALQKTGADSPIQYLYGSYAQDYLADLQVVQHYAKLNRALMAGAIVKRFFKMDINETEYHDCVHNYVDTGNSIIRKGAISAKKGEKIIIPFSMSEGAVLGIGKGNAQWNYSAPHGSGRKKSRTEARSLCLDAYRKEMHGIWSSVICKDTLEESPFVYKKPKDVLDYIDETVTIEQRLKPLYNFKAVE
;
A
#
# COMPACT_ATOMS: atom_id res chain seq x y z
N MET A 1 -11.51 26.70 16.07
CA MET A 1 -10.96 27.34 14.86
C MET A 1 -11.95 27.11 13.75
N PRO A 2 -12.23 28.04 12.82
CA PRO A 2 -13.13 27.75 11.72
C PRO A 2 -12.56 26.59 10.89
N GLU A 3 -13.39 25.59 10.59
CA GLU A 3 -13.06 24.50 9.67
C GLU A 3 -12.64 25.12 8.33
N ILE A 4 -11.37 24.96 7.98
CA ILE A 4 -10.89 25.34 6.65
C ILE A 4 -11.39 24.25 5.71
N MET A 5 -12.60 24.41 5.17
CA MET A 5 -13.07 23.57 4.08
C MET A 5 -12.13 23.73 2.88
N VAL A 6 -11.36 22.69 2.62
CA VAL A 6 -10.45 22.67 1.48
C VAL A 6 -11.27 22.59 0.20
N LYS A 7 -11.30 23.68 -0.57
CA LYS A 7 -11.92 23.65 -1.91
C LYS A 7 -11.07 22.74 -2.81
N PRO A 8 -11.62 21.64 -3.35
CA PRO A 8 -10.87 20.77 -4.23
C PRO A 8 -10.53 21.48 -5.56
N ILE A 9 -9.38 21.15 -6.13
CA ILE A 9 -9.07 21.47 -7.53
C ILE A 9 -9.94 20.57 -8.39
N ILE A 10 -10.59 21.13 -9.42
CA ILE A 10 -11.46 20.37 -10.32
C ILE A 10 -10.77 20.22 -11.67
N VAL A 11 -10.53 18.97 -12.08
CA VAL A 11 -10.08 18.63 -13.43
C VAL A 11 -11.28 18.06 -14.20
N LYS A 12 -11.59 18.69 -15.33
CA LYS A 12 -12.70 18.28 -16.22
C LYS A 12 -12.16 17.53 -17.44
N GLY A 13 -12.74 16.40 -17.75
CA GLY A 13 -12.59 15.66 -19.00
C GLY A 13 -13.89 15.70 -19.82
N LYS A 14 -13.91 14.92 -20.90
CA LYS A 14 -15.04 14.84 -21.83
C LYS A 14 -16.27 14.17 -21.21
N TYR A 15 -16.07 13.14 -20.38
CA TYR A 15 -17.14 12.31 -19.82
C TYR A 15 -17.35 12.50 -18.33
N ASN A 16 -16.36 13.02 -17.60
CA ASN A 16 -16.44 13.17 -16.16
C ASN A 16 -15.52 14.27 -15.63
N GLN A 17 -15.56 14.51 -14.33
CA GLN A 17 -14.65 15.38 -13.60
C GLN A 17 -14.09 14.70 -12.35
N ALA A 18 -12.86 15.06 -11.97
CA ALA A 18 -12.24 14.64 -10.72
C ALA A 18 -12.15 15.80 -9.73
N HIS A 19 -12.33 15.50 -8.43
CA HIS A 19 -12.04 16.44 -7.34
C HIS A 19 -10.71 16.05 -6.69
N ILE A 20 -9.77 16.97 -6.63
CA ILE A 20 -8.40 16.76 -6.12
C ILE A 20 -8.26 17.54 -4.82
N PHE A 21 -8.01 16.85 -3.71
CA PHE A 21 -7.89 17.42 -2.37
C PHE A 21 -6.44 17.79 -2.04
N ALA A 22 -5.76 18.48 -2.93
CA ALA A 22 -4.36 18.86 -2.77
C ALA A 22 -4.16 20.38 -2.93
N LYS A 23 -3.07 20.89 -2.34
CA LYS A 23 -2.71 22.31 -2.43
C LYS A 23 -2.41 22.75 -3.85
N ALA A 24 -1.77 21.89 -4.62
CA ALA A 24 -1.39 22.13 -6.00
C ALA A 24 -1.37 20.81 -6.78
N LEU A 25 -1.55 20.90 -8.09
CA LEU A 25 -1.51 19.77 -9.00
C LEU A 25 -0.49 20.05 -10.10
N GLU A 26 0.44 19.12 -10.29
CA GLU A 26 1.40 19.21 -11.40
C GLU A 26 0.70 18.99 -12.75
N ALA A 27 1.12 19.71 -13.78
CA ALA A 27 0.54 19.59 -15.12
C ALA A 27 0.60 18.15 -15.68
N SER A 28 1.65 17.40 -15.36
CA SER A 28 1.78 15.99 -15.74
C SER A 28 0.70 15.11 -15.09
N CYS A 29 0.36 15.37 -13.83
CA CYS A 29 -0.73 14.69 -13.12
C CYS A 29 -2.09 15.11 -13.68
N GLU A 30 -2.30 16.40 -13.94
CA GLU A 30 -3.54 16.89 -14.54
C GLU A 30 -3.81 16.25 -15.90
N ASN A 31 -2.82 16.22 -16.79
CA ASN A 31 -2.94 15.60 -18.11
C ASN A 31 -3.28 14.09 -17.99
N LYS A 32 -2.64 13.40 -17.05
CA LYS A 32 -2.92 11.97 -16.82
C LYS A 32 -4.33 11.74 -16.28
N ILE A 33 -4.80 12.56 -15.35
CA ILE A 33 -6.19 12.49 -14.83
C ILE A 33 -7.18 12.75 -15.97
N ARG A 34 -6.98 13.79 -16.76
CA ARG A 34 -7.82 14.17 -17.90
C ARG A 34 -7.93 13.04 -18.93
N HIS A 35 -6.81 12.36 -19.24
CA HIS A 35 -6.79 11.21 -20.16
C HIS A 35 -7.80 10.12 -19.76
N TYR A 36 -7.91 9.81 -18.45
CA TYR A 36 -8.91 8.86 -17.96
C TYR A 36 -10.33 9.44 -17.99
N LEU A 37 -10.51 10.70 -17.63
CA LEU A 37 -11.82 11.36 -17.63
C LEU A 37 -12.38 11.60 -19.05
N ASP A 38 -11.53 11.54 -20.06
CA ASP A 38 -11.90 11.59 -21.48
C ASP A 38 -12.35 10.24 -22.03
N HIS A 39 -12.37 9.19 -21.20
CA HIS A 39 -12.84 7.86 -21.58
C HIS A 39 -14.24 7.56 -21.04
N PRO A 40 -15.17 6.98 -21.86
CA PRO A 40 -16.56 6.73 -21.45
C PRO A 40 -16.70 5.82 -20.23
N ALA A 41 -15.71 4.95 -19.96
CA ALA A 41 -15.70 4.06 -18.78
C ALA A 41 -15.80 4.84 -17.44
N PHE A 42 -15.48 6.13 -17.44
CA PHE A 42 -15.56 6.97 -16.24
C PHE A 42 -16.83 7.85 -16.19
N GLY A 43 -17.72 7.80 -17.21
CA GLY A 43 -18.87 8.68 -17.33
C GLY A 43 -19.76 8.75 -16.08
N ASP A 44 -20.09 7.59 -15.52
CA ASP A 44 -20.98 7.47 -14.35
C ASP A 44 -20.22 7.10 -13.07
N THR A 45 -18.96 7.54 -12.96
CA THR A 45 -18.12 7.24 -11.80
C THR A 45 -17.82 8.48 -10.96
N THR A 46 -17.57 8.27 -9.67
CA THR A 46 -17.14 9.34 -8.77
C THR A 46 -15.62 9.27 -8.60
N VAL A 47 -14.89 10.23 -9.18
CA VAL A 47 -13.42 10.27 -9.13
C VAL A 47 -12.95 11.27 -8.07
N ARG A 48 -12.13 10.79 -7.13
CA ARG A 48 -11.54 11.59 -6.04
C ARG A 48 -10.05 11.32 -5.95
N ILE A 49 -9.25 12.37 -5.81
CA ILE A 49 -7.79 12.27 -5.76
C ILE A 49 -7.29 12.82 -4.42
N MET A 50 -6.49 12.03 -3.73
CA MET A 50 -5.98 12.32 -2.40
C MET A 50 -4.86 13.37 -2.39
N PRO A 51 -4.57 14.03 -1.23
CA PRO A 51 -3.58 15.12 -1.13
C PRO A 51 -2.15 14.71 -1.49
N ASP A 52 -1.81 13.45 -1.31
CA ASP A 52 -0.51 12.88 -1.63
C ASP A 52 -0.30 12.62 -3.14
N VAL A 53 -1.19 13.13 -3.99
CA VAL A 53 -1.16 12.95 -5.45
C VAL A 53 0.21 13.20 -6.07
N HIS A 54 0.65 12.25 -6.88
CA HIS A 54 1.87 12.35 -7.69
C HIS A 54 1.79 11.41 -8.89
N LEU A 55 2.73 11.58 -9.86
CA LEU A 55 2.71 10.80 -11.08
C LEU A 55 3.02 9.32 -10.81
N GLY A 56 2.13 8.43 -11.25
CA GLY A 56 2.34 6.99 -11.30
C GLY A 56 2.62 6.51 -12.72
N LYS A 57 2.91 5.21 -12.89
CA LYS A 57 3.20 4.60 -14.20
C LYS A 57 1.99 4.69 -15.13
N SER A 58 0.86 4.14 -14.74
CA SER A 58 -0.39 4.11 -15.53
C SER A 58 -1.31 5.26 -15.18
N THR A 59 -1.63 5.47 -13.91
CA THR A 59 -2.44 6.60 -13.43
C THR A 59 -1.67 7.39 -12.37
N VAL A 60 -2.27 8.44 -11.80
CA VAL A 60 -1.70 9.11 -10.62
C VAL A 60 -1.89 8.24 -9.38
N ILE A 61 -0.97 8.38 -8.43
CA ILE A 61 -1.10 7.82 -7.08
C ILE A 61 -2.01 8.76 -6.28
N GLY A 62 -2.77 8.25 -5.32
CA GLY A 62 -3.85 8.98 -4.64
C GLY A 62 -5.20 8.87 -5.34
N TRP A 63 -5.31 8.00 -6.37
CA TRP A 63 -6.52 7.82 -7.16
C TRP A 63 -7.57 6.98 -6.43
N THR A 64 -8.80 7.49 -6.39
CA THR A 64 -9.98 6.69 -6.02
C THR A 64 -11.10 6.93 -7.02
N ALA A 65 -11.78 5.88 -7.44
CA ALA A 65 -12.95 5.98 -8.31
C ALA A 65 -13.97 4.88 -8.00
N THR A 66 -15.25 5.22 -8.03
CA THR A 66 -16.26 4.16 -8.15
C THR A 66 -16.13 3.51 -9.52
N TYR A 67 -16.54 2.25 -9.63
CA TYR A 67 -16.56 1.55 -10.91
C TYR A 67 -17.96 0.99 -11.19
N ASN A 68 -18.24 0.81 -12.46
CA ASN A 68 -19.49 0.21 -12.96
C ASN A 68 -19.22 -1.16 -13.61
N SER A 69 -19.74 -1.39 -14.81
CA SER A 69 -19.54 -2.64 -15.58
C SER A 69 -18.16 -2.74 -16.25
N LEU A 70 -17.39 -1.66 -16.31
CA LEU A 70 -16.07 -1.62 -16.94
C LEU A 70 -14.98 -1.46 -15.87
N ILE A 71 -13.94 -2.29 -15.95
CA ILE A 71 -12.80 -2.23 -15.02
C ILE A 71 -11.50 -2.11 -15.81
N ILE A 72 -10.64 -1.21 -15.37
CA ILE A 72 -9.36 -0.93 -16.00
C ILE A 72 -8.25 -1.48 -15.12
N PRO A 73 -7.63 -2.64 -15.46
CA PRO A 73 -6.62 -3.28 -14.60
C PRO A 73 -5.41 -2.39 -14.32
N SER A 74 -4.96 -1.62 -15.31
CA SER A 74 -3.80 -0.74 -15.18
C SER A 74 -3.99 0.39 -14.14
N VAL A 75 -5.23 0.72 -13.72
CA VAL A 75 -5.47 1.69 -12.65
C VAL A 75 -4.89 1.21 -11.33
N ILE A 76 -5.04 -0.07 -10.98
CA ILE A 76 -4.45 -0.64 -9.76
C ILE A 76 -2.94 -0.86 -9.93
N GLY A 77 -2.52 -1.34 -11.10
CA GLY A 77 -1.12 -1.62 -11.46
C GLY A 77 -0.59 -2.91 -10.82
N LEU A 78 0.75 -3.03 -10.78
CA LEU A 78 1.43 -4.31 -10.53
C LEU A 78 1.45 -4.76 -9.06
N ASP A 79 1.46 -3.83 -8.11
CA ASP A 79 1.56 -4.17 -6.68
C ASP A 79 0.18 -4.20 -6.01
N ILE A 80 -0.62 -5.17 -6.47
CA ILE A 80 -1.97 -5.43 -5.94
C ILE A 80 -1.88 -5.76 -4.45
N GLY A 81 -2.72 -5.15 -3.63
CA GLY A 81 -2.77 -5.40 -2.19
C GLY A 81 -1.62 -4.79 -1.40
N CYS A 82 -0.76 -3.94 -2.05
CA CYS A 82 0.25 -3.19 -1.31
C CYS A 82 -0.39 -2.42 -0.18
N GLY A 83 0.26 -2.41 0.98
CA GLY A 83 -0.27 -1.82 2.19
C GLY A 83 0.74 -1.82 3.32
N ILE A 84 0.32 -1.30 4.45
CA ILE A 84 1.12 -1.21 5.65
C ILE A 84 0.39 -1.86 6.81
N CYS A 85 1.10 -2.66 7.62
CA CYS A 85 0.61 -3.09 8.91
C CYS A 85 1.37 -2.43 10.06
N ALA A 86 0.71 -2.27 11.21
CA ALA A 86 1.28 -1.78 12.44
C ALA A 86 0.96 -2.72 13.60
N CYS A 87 1.98 -3.02 14.44
CA CYS A 87 1.84 -3.80 15.67
C CYS A 87 2.34 -3.00 16.86
N ASN A 88 1.55 -2.89 17.90
CA ASN A 88 1.98 -2.30 19.17
C ASN A 88 2.85 -3.29 19.95
N LEU A 89 4.10 -2.95 20.18
CA LEU A 89 5.08 -3.77 20.89
C LEU A 89 5.22 -3.37 22.38
N GLY A 90 4.42 -2.41 22.85
CA GLY A 90 4.55 -1.87 24.18
C GLY A 90 5.88 -1.16 24.44
N ARG A 91 6.14 -0.83 25.71
CA ARG A 91 7.36 -0.14 26.16
C ARG A 91 8.52 -1.11 26.32
N GLY A 92 9.76 -0.61 26.21
CA GLY A 92 10.96 -1.38 26.53
C GLY A 92 12.21 -0.90 25.81
N LYS A 93 13.36 -1.43 26.17
CA LYS A 93 14.63 -1.16 25.48
C LYS A 93 14.74 -2.05 24.25
N LEU A 94 15.36 -1.55 23.19
CA LEU A 94 15.58 -2.26 21.95
C LEU A 94 17.03 -2.15 21.49
N ARG A 95 17.60 -3.25 21.10
CA ARG A 95 18.92 -3.33 20.45
C ARG A 95 18.71 -3.37 18.94
N PHE A 96 18.83 -2.22 18.29
CA PHE A 96 18.59 -2.09 16.84
C PHE A 96 19.56 -2.92 16.01
N ASP A 97 20.81 -3.04 16.44
CA ASP A 97 21.81 -3.89 15.81
C ASP A 97 21.38 -5.38 15.77
N LYS A 98 20.78 -5.87 16.86
CA LYS A 98 20.25 -7.23 16.93
C LYS A 98 19.00 -7.42 16.10
N LEU A 99 18.12 -6.41 16.08
CA LEU A 99 16.92 -6.43 15.24
C LEU A 99 17.30 -6.45 13.76
N ASP A 100 18.22 -5.60 13.34
CA ASP A 100 18.71 -5.54 11.96
C ASP A 100 19.31 -6.88 11.52
N ALA A 101 20.17 -7.47 12.35
CA ALA A 101 20.73 -8.79 12.09
C ALA A 101 19.67 -9.89 12.01
N PHE A 102 18.63 -9.82 12.86
CA PHE A 102 17.49 -10.74 12.82
C PHE A 102 16.70 -10.59 11.52
N ILE A 103 16.36 -9.36 11.13
CA ILE A 103 15.61 -9.07 9.89
C ILE A 103 16.38 -9.61 8.68
N ARG A 104 17.67 -9.24 8.55
CA ARG A 104 18.51 -9.70 7.44
C ARG A 104 18.61 -11.23 7.32
N LYS A 105 18.61 -11.93 8.45
CA LYS A 105 18.69 -13.39 8.49
C LYS A 105 17.36 -14.08 8.16
N ASN A 106 16.24 -13.51 8.57
CA ASN A 106 14.95 -14.22 8.63
C ASN A 106 13.91 -13.69 7.64
N ILE A 107 14.08 -12.48 7.10
CA ILE A 107 13.13 -11.87 6.18
C ILE A 107 13.83 -11.58 4.85
N PRO A 108 13.61 -12.43 3.82
CA PRO A 108 14.17 -12.19 2.51
C PRO A 108 13.67 -10.85 1.93
N CYS A 109 14.55 -10.13 1.23
CA CYS A 109 14.23 -8.85 0.61
C CYS A 109 14.66 -8.81 -0.86
N GLY A 110 14.26 -7.77 -1.61
CA GLY A 110 14.47 -7.68 -3.04
C GLY A 110 13.78 -8.83 -3.78
N GLN A 111 14.55 -9.58 -4.55
CA GLN A 111 14.08 -10.76 -5.30
C GLN A 111 14.25 -12.09 -4.53
N ALA A 112 14.88 -12.05 -3.36
CA ALA A 112 15.06 -13.23 -2.53
C ALA A 112 13.72 -13.75 -1.97
N VAL A 113 13.66 -15.08 -1.78
CA VAL A 113 12.49 -15.77 -1.23
C VAL A 113 12.93 -16.83 -0.23
N HIS A 114 12.01 -17.36 0.55
CA HIS A 114 12.28 -18.49 1.44
C HIS A 114 12.60 -19.76 0.65
N SER A 115 13.31 -20.69 1.27
CA SER A 115 13.64 -22.01 0.69
C SER A 115 12.43 -22.98 0.71
N SER A 116 11.47 -22.76 1.61
CA SER A 116 10.30 -23.59 1.80
C SER A 116 9.05 -22.74 2.12
N LEU A 117 7.89 -23.37 2.10
CA LEU A 117 6.65 -22.76 2.58
C LEU A 117 6.79 -22.40 4.06
N ASN A 118 6.27 -21.26 4.46
CA ASN A 118 6.27 -20.80 5.83
C ASN A 118 5.40 -21.72 6.70
N GLU A 119 5.98 -22.28 7.77
CA GLU A 119 5.32 -23.21 8.68
C GLU A 119 4.21 -22.52 9.50
N GLU A 120 4.31 -21.21 9.73
CA GLU A 120 3.34 -20.41 10.51
C GLU A 120 2.14 -19.94 9.65
N LEU A 121 2.04 -20.40 8.38
CA LEU A 121 1.03 -19.92 7.44
C LEU A 121 -0.41 -20.11 7.95
N GLU A 122 -0.72 -21.24 8.57
CA GLU A 122 -2.07 -21.56 9.05
C GLU A 122 -2.46 -20.69 10.26
N ASP A 123 -1.56 -20.59 11.23
CA ASP A 123 -1.76 -19.78 12.45
C ASP A 123 -1.98 -18.31 12.08
N ILE A 124 -1.13 -17.76 11.21
CA ILE A 124 -1.21 -16.36 10.78
C ILE A 124 -2.44 -16.13 9.89
N ASN A 125 -2.84 -17.09 9.05
CA ASN A 125 -4.07 -16.95 8.27
C ASN A 125 -5.30 -16.88 9.18
N THR A 126 -5.34 -17.68 10.22
CA THR A 126 -6.37 -17.64 11.27
C THR A 126 -6.35 -16.29 11.99
N PHE A 127 -5.17 -15.80 12.38
CA PHE A 127 -4.98 -14.50 13.02
C PHE A 127 -5.55 -13.34 12.19
N ILE A 128 -5.20 -13.24 10.90
CA ILE A 128 -5.71 -12.15 10.05
C ILE A 128 -7.21 -12.26 9.79
N SER A 129 -7.77 -13.46 9.78
CA SER A 129 -9.22 -13.68 9.60
C SER A 129 -10.01 -13.13 10.79
N HIS A 130 -9.50 -13.27 12.01
CA HIS A 130 -10.11 -12.71 13.22
C HIS A 130 -9.91 -11.20 13.37
N ASN A 131 -8.79 -10.66 12.87
CA ASN A 131 -8.42 -9.24 12.99
C ASN A 131 -8.79 -8.39 11.77
N SER A 132 -9.56 -8.92 10.81
CA SER A 132 -9.99 -8.18 9.63
C SER A 132 -11.20 -7.30 9.93
N HIS A 133 -10.95 -6.01 10.20
CA HIS A 133 -12.00 -5.00 10.40
C HIS A 133 -12.52 -4.42 9.07
N SER A 134 -11.80 -4.62 7.95
CA SER A 134 -12.25 -4.20 6.62
C SER A 134 -12.90 -5.38 5.89
N GLY A 135 -14.22 -5.27 5.63
CA GLY A 135 -15.10 -6.31 5.10
C GLY A 135 -14.77 -6.94 3.72
N ASN A 136 -13.53 -6.85 3.26
CA ASN A 136 -13.14 -7.21 1.90
C ASN A 136 -12.46 -8.58 1.76
N VAL A 137 -12.31 -9.39 2.83
CA VAL A 137 -11.56 -10.66 2.73
C VAL A 137 -12.20 -11.79 3.54
N SER A 138 -13.53 -11.92 3.49
CA SER A 138 -14.27 -12.90 4.29
C SER A 138 -14.29 -14.34 3.73
N GLY A 139 -13.55 -14.64 2.66
CA GLY A 139 -13.63 -15.95 1.97
C GLY A 139 -12.43 -16.88 2.13
N PHE A 140 -11.32 -16.44 2.75
CA PHE A 140 -10.05 -17.18 2.74
C PHE A 140 -9.55 -17.61 4.13
N SER A 141 -10.44 -17.73 5.10
CA SER A 141 -10.11 -18.25 6.44
C SER A 141 -9.65 -19.72 6.40
N ASP A 142 -10.18 -20.52 5.47
CA ASP A 142 -9.68 -21.88 5.21
C ASP A 142 -8.38 -21.81 4.41
N THR A 143 -7.28 -22.17 5.06
CA THR A 143 -5.94 -22.16 4.47
C THR A 143 -5.80 -23.16 3.31
N GLY A 144 -6.51 -24.28 3.34
CA GLY A 144 -6.52 -25.28 2.28
C GLY A 144 -7.18 -24.74 1.01
N TYR A 145 -8.34 -24.11 1.16
CA TYR A 145 -9.03 -23.43 0.07
C TYR A 145 -8.17 -22.30 -0.52
N PHE A 146 -7.59 -21.47 0.32
CA PHE A 146 -6.72 -20.37 -0.13
C PHE A 146 -5.49 -20.87 -0.91
N LYS A 147 -4.82 -21.94 -0.44
CA LYS A 147 -3.71 -22.57 -1.17
C LYS A 147 -4.16 -23.09 -2.56
N ASN A 148 -5.36 -23.62 -2.68
CA ASN A 148 -5.89 -24.08 -3.96
C ASN A 148 -6.17 -22.90 -4.90
N GLU A 149 -6.71 -21.80 -4.40
CA GLU A 149 -6.91 -20.58 -5.20
C GLU A 149 -5.58 -20.00 -5.72
N ILE A 150 -4.53 -20.00 -4.90
CA ILE A 150 -3.18 -19.62 -5.36
C ILE A 150 -2.73 -20.54 -6.52
N ARG A 151 -2.91 -21.87 -6.39
CA ARG A 151 -2.52 -22.83 -7.44
C ARG A 151 -3.32 -22.60 -8.73
N ARG A 152 -4.63 -22.39 -8.61
CA ARG A 152 -5.52 -22.07 -9.74
C ARG A 152 -5.05 -20.83 -10.50
N LEU A 153 -4.72 -19.75 -9.78
CA LEU A 153 -4.20 -18.52 -10.40
C LEU A 153 -2.83 -18.73 -11.03
N CYS A 154 -1.95 -19.47 -10.38
CA CYS A 154 -0.63 -19.78 -10.93
C CYS A 154 -0.73 -20.60 -12.24
N GLU A 155 -1.64 -21.57 -12.31
CA GLU A 155 -1.91 -22.32 -13.54
C GLU A 155 -2.43 -21.42 -14.65
N LYS A 156 -3.45 -20.59 -14.36
CA LYS A 156 -4.01 -19.58 -15.26
C LYS A 156 -2.94 -18.64 -15.83
N GLN A 157 -1.96 -18.25 -15.02
CA GLN A 157 -0.88 -17.33 -15.36
C GLN A 157 0.38 -18.05 -15.91
N ARG A 158 0.36 -19.39 -15.98
CA ARG A 158 1.51 -20.23 -16.35
C ARG A 158 2.76 -19.92 -15.52
N TYR A 159 2.60 -19.82 -14.19
CA TYR A 159 3.66 -19.50 -13.27
C TYR A 159 3.80 -20.53 -12.15
N SER A 160 5.00 -20.65 -11.54
CA SER A 160 5.28 -21.64 -10.50
C SER A 160 4.58 -21.28 -9.18
N PRO A 161 3.67 -22.12 -8.66
CA PRO A 161 3.07 -21.92 -7.34
C PRO A 161 4.11 -22.03 -6.21
N GLN A 162 5.16 -22.84 -6.38
CA GLN A 162 6.25 -22.96 -5.39
C GLN A 162 6.95 -21.62 -5.18
N ARG A 163 7.24 -20.86 -6.25
CA ARG A 163 7.85 -19.54 -6.18
C ARG A 163 6.92 -18.53 -5.49
N VAL A 164 5.62 -18.61 -5.73
CA VAL A 164 4.61 -17.77 -5.09
C VAL A 164 4.55 -18.07 -3.59
N PHE A 165 4.45 -19.34 -3.20
CA PHE A 165 4.46 -19.73 -1.78
C PHE A 165 5.76 -19.34 -1.07
N ALA A 166 6.90 -19.53 -1.71
CA ALA A 166 8.20 -19.13 -1.16
C ALA A 166 8.37 -17.60 -1.00
N SER A 167 7.55 -16.81 -1.69
CA SER A 167 7.55 -15.35 -1.59
C SER A 167 6.71 -14.81 -0.41
N LEU A 168 5.92 -15.65 0.27
CA LEU A 168 5.18 -15.26 1.48
C LEU A 168 6.14 -15.00 2.66
N GLY A 169 5.91 -13.93 3.39
CA GLY A 169 6.78 -13.52 4.49
C GLY A 169 8.05 -12.81 4.03
N THR A 170 8.06 -12.21 2.82
CA THR A 170 9.22 -11.49 2.25
C THR A 170 8.91 -10.01 2.05
N LEU A 171 9.93 -9.16 2.27
CA LEU A 171 9.74 -7.71 2.24
C LEU A 171 9.60 -7.17 0.82
N GLY A 172 10.47 -7.57 -0.10
CA GLY A 172 10.59 -6.96 -1.41
C GLY A 172 11.57 -5.81 -1.45
N GLY A 173 11.46 -4.97 -2.49
CA GLY A 173 12.34 -3.84 -2.74
C GLY A 173 11.60 -2.53 -2.95
N GLY A 174 12.31 -1.53 -3.45
CA GLY A 174 11.75 -0.19 -3.68
C GLY A 174 11.36 0.52 -2.40
N ASN A 175 10.11 1.01 -2.34
CA ASN A 175 9.61 1.75 -1.18
C ASN A 175 9.16 0.86 0.00
N HIS A 176 9.29 -0.46 -0.09
CA HIS A 176 8.97 -1.36 1.02
C HIS A 176 9.96 -1.19 2.19
N PHE A 177 9.46 -1.31 3.41
CA PHE A 177 10.26 -1.08 4.61
C PHE A 177 9.76 -1.88 5.83
N ILE A 178 10.65 -2.03 6.81
CA ILE A 178 10.34 -2.43 8.18
C ILE A 178 10.85 -1.31 9.09
N GLU A 179 9.98 -0.75 9.93
CA GLU A 179 10.29 0.40 10.76
C GLU A 179 9.86 0.13 12.21
N ILE A 180 10.60 0.66 13.17
CA ILE A 180 10.15 0.77 14.55
C ILE A 180 10.03 2.24 14.89
N ASP A 181 8.83 2.62 15.22
CA ASP A 181 8.47 3.96 15.65
C ASP A 181 8.13 3.98 17.15
N VAL A 182 8.04 5.17 17.71
CA VAL A 182 7.60 5.40 19.10
C VAL A 182 6.49 6.44 19.14
N ASP A 183 5.44 6.16 19.93
CA ASP A 183 4.37 7.11 20.22
C ASP A 183 4.72 8.04 21.41
N GLU A 184 3.84 8.98 21.71
CA GLU A 184 4.00 9.92 22.81
C GLU A 184 4.01 9.22 24.19
N ASN A 185 3.41 8.06 24.30
CA ASN A 185 3.37 7.22 25.50
C ASN A 185 4.58 6.28 25.63
N GLN A 186 5.57 6.39 24.74
CA GLN A 186 6.76 5.54 24.68
C GLN A 186 6.45 4.07 24.33
N ASN A 187 5.30 3.77 23.75
CA ASN A 187 5.07 2.47 23.14
C ASN A 187 5.77 2.42 21.79
N ARG A 188 6.39 1.29 21.49
CA ARG A 188 7.04 1.03 20.21
C ARG A 188 6.02 0.39 19.27
N TRP A 189 6.07 0.81 18.05
CA TRP A 189 5.23 0.29 16.97
C TRP A 189 6.11 -0.30 15.87
N LEU A 190 5.85 -1.57 15.52
CA LEU A 190 6.43 -2.19 14.34
C LEU A 190 5.56 -1.86 13.14
N LEU A 191 6.12 -1.19 12.13
CA LEU A 191 5.44 -0.91 10.87
C LEU A 191 6.11 -1.72 9.75
N ILE A 192 5.30 -2.37 8.90
CA ILE A 192 5.79 -3.12 7.74
C ILE A 192 5.00 -2.72 6.50
N HIS A 193 5.68 -2.15 5.52
CA HIS A 193 5.14 -1.82 4.21
C HIS A 193 5.59 -2.88 3.20
N SER A 194 4.63 -3.63 2.64
CA SER A 194 4.88 -4.64 1.61
C SER A 194 3.59 -5.02 0.87
N GLY A 195 3.73 -5.71 -0.25
CA GLY A 195 2.63 -6.07 -1.14
C GLY A 195 2.58 -7.55 -1.51
N SER A 196 1.97 -7.84 -2.65
CA SER A 196 1.71 -9.21 -3.14
C SER A 196 2.89 -9.84 -3.89
N ARG A 197 4.04 -9.19 -3.91
CA ARG A 197 5.26 -9.71 -4.50
C ARG A 197 5.06 -10.09 -5.98
N ILE A 198 5.76 -11.13 -6.44
CA ILE A 198 5.64 -11.64 -7.83
C ILE A 198 4.21 -12.08 -8.19
N PHE A 199 3.43 -12.53 -7.20
CA PHE A 199 2.07 -13.00 -7.43
C PHE A 199 1.15 -11.91 -7.97
N GLY A 200 1.19 -10.72 -7.36
CA GLY A 200 0.41 -9.56 -7.81
C GLY A 200 0.84 -9.06 -9.19
N SER A 201 2.15 -8.95 -9.44
CA SER A 201 2.62 -8.49 -10.75
C SER A 201 2.22 -9.44 -11.88
N ARG A 202 2.26 -10.76 -11.67
CA ARG A 202 1.80 -11.75 -12.66
C ARG A 202 0.29 -11.68 -12.90
N THR A 203 -0.49 -11.46 -11.83
CA THR A 203 -1.95 -11.28 -11.97
C THR A 203 -2.28 -10.01 -12.74
N ALA A 204 -1.60 -8.90 -12.45
CA ALA A 204 -1.76 -7.66 -13.17
C ALA A 204 -1.40 -7.81 -14.66
N ASP A 205 -0.21 -8.35 -14.96
CA ASP A 205 0.26 -8.59 -16.33
C ASP A 205 -0.72 -9.47 -17.13
N TYR A 206 -1.27 -10.52 -16.51
CA TYR A 206 -2.26 -11.40 -17.15
C TYR A 206 -3.52 -10.61 -17.53
N HIS A 207 -4.09 -9.86 -16.60
CA HIS A 207 -5.34 -9.14 -16.85
C HIS A 207 -5.16 -7.87 -17.70
N GLU A 208 -4.02 -7.21 -17.64
CA GLU A 208 -3.68 -6.12 -18.56
C GLU A 208 -3.54 -6.66 -20.01
N THR A 209 -2.89 -7.82 -20.19
CA THR A 209 -2.79 -8.48 -21.49
C THR A 209 -4.18 -8.89 -21.99
N LEU A 210 -5.03 -9.45 -21.13
CA LEU A 210 -6.39 -9.82 -21.48
C LEU A 210 -7.23 -8.59 -21.88
N ALA A 211 -7.11 -7.49 -21.14
CA ALA A 211 -7.79 -6.24 -21.47
C ALA A 211 -7.37 -5.72 -22.84
N LEU A 212 -6.06 -5.73 -23.15
CA LEU A 212 -5.55 -5.37 -24.47
C LEU A 212 -6.13 -6.24 -25.59
N GLN A 213 -6.20 -7.56 -25.38
CA GLN A 213 -6.79 -8.50 -26.36
C GLN A 213 -8.29 -8.27 -26.60
N LYS A 214 -9.04 -7.82 -25.57
CA LYS A 214 -10.49 -7.61 -25.66
C LYS A 214 -10.89 -6.24 -26.21
N THR A 215 -10.10 -5.20 -25.94
CA THR A 215 -10.38 -3.84 -26.41
C THR A 215 -9.63 -3.44 -27.67
N GLY A 216 -8.53 -4.17 -28.00
CA GLY A 216 -7.64 -3.84 -29.12
C GLY A 216 -6.60 -2.77 -28.78
N ALA A 217 -5.52 -2.73 -29.56
CA ALA A 217 -4.41 -1.80 -29.38
C ALA A 217 -4.77 -0.34 -29.67
N ASP A 218 -5.77 -0.11 -30.51
CA ASP A 218 -6.24 1.24 -30.89
C ASP A 218 -7.09 1.92 -29.81
N SER A 219 -7.52 1.17 -28.79
CA SER A 219 -8.24 1.75 -27.65
C SER A 219 -7.29 2.62 -26.82
N PRO A 220 -7.66 3.88 -26.50
CA PRO A 220 -6.82 4.74 -25.68
C PRO A 220 -6.64 4.22 -24.25
N ILE A 221 -7.58 3.39 -23.78
CA ILE A 221 -7.53 2.71 -22.47
C ILE A 221 -8.05 1.29 -22.64
N GLN A 222 -7.29 0.31 -22.13
CA GLN A 222 -7.67 -1.09 -22.13
C GLN A 222 -8.51 -1.40 -20.88
N TYR A 223 -9.66 -2.07 -21.06
CA TYR A 223 -10.59 -2.40 -19.98
C TYR A 223 -11.15 -3.81 -20.10
N LEU A 224 -11.68 -4.32 -19.00
CA LEU A 224 -12.41 -5.58 -18.91
C LEU A 224 -13.90 -5.33 -18.66
N TYR A 225 -14.76 -6.21 -19.16
CA TYR A 225 -16.21 -6.14 -19.04
C TYR A 225 -16.84 -7.52 -18.90
N GLY A 226 -18.09 -7.59 -18.44
CA GLY A 226 -18.84 -8.83 -18.30
C GLY A 226 -18.10 -9.86 -17.41
N SER A 227 -18.05 -11.11 -17.87
CA SER A 227 -17.37 -12.18 -17.13
C SER A 227 -15.87 -11.94 -16.90
N TYR A 228 -15.19 -11.23 -17.83
CA TYR A 228 -13.78 -10.91 -17.68
C TYR A 228 -13.53 -9.92 -16.53
N ALA A 229 -14.42 -8.96 -16.32
CA ALA A 229 -14.35 -8.05 -15.18
C ALA A 229 -14.61 -8.79 -13.87
N GLN A 230 -15.59 -9.68 -13.83
CA GLN A 230 -15.90 -10.51 -12.66
C GLN A 230 -14.73 -11.44 -12.29
N ASP A 231 -14.11 -12.07 -13.27
CA ASP A 231 -12.96 -12.95 -13.10
C ASP A 231 -11.75 -12.16 -12.56
N TYR A 232 -11.51 -10.95 -13.06
CA TYR A 232 -10.47 -10.07 -12.53
C TYR A 232 -10.74 -9.70 -11.06
N LEU A 233 -11.97 -9.34 -10.72
CA LEU A 233 -12.32 -9.00 -9.33
C LEU A 233 -12.12 -10.18 -8.38
N ALA A 234 -12.49 -11.40 -8.82
CA ALA A 234 -12.26 -12.60 -8.02
C ALA A 234 -10.77 -12.88 -7.80
N ASP A 235 -9.96 -12.79 -8.86
CA ASP A 235 -8.51 -12.97 -8.78
C ASP A 235 -7.84 -11.91 -7.89
N LEU A 236 -8.30 -10.65 -7.96
CA LEU A 236 -7.83 -9.57 -7.09
C LEU A 236 -8.04 -9.88 -5.61
N GLN A 237 -9.17 -10.46 -5.22
CA GLN A 237 -9.43 -10.79 -3.82
C GLN A 237 -8.41 -11.80 -3.28
N VAL A 238 -8.05 -12.82 -4.07
CA VAL A 238 -7.00 -13.79 -3.69
C VAL A 238 -5.67 -13.10 -3.49
N VAL A 239 -5.27 -12.21 -4.41
CA VAL A 239 -3.99 -11.50 -4.36
C VAL A 239 -3.95 -10.48 -3.21
N GLN A 240 -5.05 -9.79 -2.94
CA GLN A 240 -5.19 -8.86 -1.82
C GLN A 240 -5.03 -9.60 -0.47
N HIS A 241 -5.66 -10.76 -0.33
CA HIS A 241 -5.49 -11.61 0.85
C HIS A 241 -4.05 -12.10 0.99
N TYR A 242 -3.43 -12.53 -0.10
CA TYR A 242 -2.02 -12.92 -0.13
C TYR A 242 -1.11 -11.79 0.38
N ALA A 243 -1.31 -10.56 -0.07
CA ALA A 243 -0.51 -9.41 0.36
C ALA A 243 -0.66 -9.11 1.85
N LYS A 244 -1.89 -9.21 2.37
CA LYS A 244 -2.18 -9.06 3.79
C LYS A 244 -1.48 -10.15 4.62
N LEU A 245 -1.57 -11.40 4.18
CA LEU A 245 -0.89 -12.52 4.80
C LEU A 245 0.64 -12.37 4.75
N ASN A 246 1.19 -11.86 3.64
CA ASN A 246 2.62 -11.57 3.51
C ASN A 246 3.13 -10.61 4.60
N ARG A 247 2.40 -9.50 4.85
CA ARG A 247 2.75 -8.55 5.93
C ARG A 247 2.61 -9.19 7.31
N ALA A 248 1.53 -9.89 7.56
CA ALA A 248 1.27 -10.54 8.84
C ALA A 248 2.29 -11.63 9.19
N LEU A 249 2.77 -12.41 8.20
CA LEU A 249 3.83 -13.40 8.39
C LEU A 249 5.17 -12.76 8.80
N MET A 250 5.54 -11.62 8.20
CA MET A 250 6.73 -10.87 8.63
C MET A 250 6.55 -10.31 10.04
N ALA A 251 5.39 -9.72 10.33
CA ALA A 251 5.08 -9.20 11.66
C ALA A 251 5.11 -10.30 12.71
N GLY A 252 4.45 -11.45 12.45
CA GLY A 252 4.46 -12.62 13.32
C GLY A 252 5.86 -13.15 13.60
N ALA A 253 6.69 -13.27 12.56
CA ALA A 253 8.08 -13.71 12.72
C ALA A 253 8.90 -12.76 13.62
N ILE A 254 8.74 -11.44 13.46
CA ILE A 254 9.44 -10.44 14.28
C ILE A 254 8.89 -10.46 15.71
N VAL A 255 7.57 -10.38 15.88
CA VAL A 255 6.90 -10.34 17.19
C VAL A 255 7.21 -11.60 18.01
N LYS A 256 6.99 -12.78 17.43
CA LYS A 256 7.16 -14.06 18.13
C LYS A 256 8.63 -14.42 18.34
N ARG A 257 9.45 -14.33 17.26
CA ARG A 257 10.82 -14.90 17.29
C ARG A 257 11.86 -13.93 17.81
N PHE A 258 11.69 -12.61 17.63
CA PHE A 258 12.61 -11.61 18.15
C PHE A 258 12.13 -11.00 19.47
N PHE A 259 10.88 -10.50 19.54
CA PHE A 259 10.35 -9.87 20.75
C PHE A 259 9.84 -10.87 21.80
N LYS A 260 9.64 -12.16 21.44
CA LYS A 260 9.11 -13.20 22.33
C LYS A 260 7.70 -12.89 22.85
N MET A 261 6.87 -12.29 22.01
CA MET A 261 5.48 -11.93 22.28
C MET A 261 4.54 -12.77 21.40
N ASP A 262 3.29 -12.92 21.81
CA ASP A 262 2.27 -13.50 20.96
C ASP A 262 1.63 -12.40 20.09
N ILE A 263 1.56 -12.60 18.78
CA ILE A 263 0.93 -11.64 17.87
C ILE A 263 -0.57 -11.49 18.15
N ASN A 264 -1.22 -12.53 18.69
CA ASN A 264 -2.64 -12.49 19.07
C ASN A 264 -2.91 -11.53 20.24
N GLU A 265 -1.90 -11.22 21.04
CA GLU A 265 -1.98 -10.31 22.19
C GLU A 265 -1.55 -8.89 21.82
N THR A 266 -1.15 -8.65 20.57
CA THR A 266 -0.73 -7.32 20.11
C THR A 266 -1.90 -6.55 19.47
N GLU A 267 -1.94 -5.25 19.68
CA GLU A 267 -2.78 -4.37 18.87
C GLU A 267 -2.23 -4.37 17.44
N TYR A 268 -3.01 -4.91 16.48
CA TYR A 268 -2.60 -5.07 15.10
C TYR A 268 -3.56 -4.34 14.16
N HIS A 269 -3.02 -3.59 13.21
CA HIS A 269 -3.76 -2.89 12.16
C HIS A 269 -3.13 -3.16 10.80
N ASP A 270 -3.95 -3.23 9.74
CA ASP A 270 -3.49 -3.41 8.35
C ASP A 270 -4.29 -2.51 7.41
N CYS A 271 -3.59 -1.62 6.69
CA CYS A 271 -4.17 -0.67 5.75
C CYS A 271 -3.65 -0.95 4.33
N VAL A 272 -4.54 -1.41 3.46
CA VAL A 272 -4.25 -1.66 2.04
C VAL A 272 -4.49 -0.39 1.23
N HIS A 273 -3.63 -0.10 0.25
CA HIS A 273 -3.73 1.12 -0.55
C HIS A 273 -3.72 0.93 -2.08
N ASN A 274 -3.57 -0.31 -2.59
CA ASN A 274 -3.73 -0.66 -4.00
C ASN A 274 -4.71 -1.82 -4.13
N TYR A 275 -6.01 -1.53 -4.23
CA TYR A 275 -7.01 -2.59 -4.20
C TYR A 275 -8.37 -2.17 -4.74
N VAL A 276 -9.25 -3.15 -4.91
CA VAL A 276 -10.68 -2.94 -5.17
C VAL A 276 -11.48 -3.30 -3.92
N ASP A 277 -12.24 -2.33 -3.43
CA ASP A 277 -13.28 -2.52 -2.43
C ASP A 277 -14.57 -2.96 -3.14
N THR A 278 -14.78 -4.26 -3.24
CA THR A 278 -15.96 -4.81 -3.93
C THR A 278 -17.27 -4.52 -3.20
N GLY A 279 -17.23 -4.34 -1.89
CA GLY A 279 -18.42 -4.02 -1.08
C GLY A 279 -18.95 -2.61 -1.33
N ASN A 280 -18.10 -1.66 -1.71
CA ASN A 280 -18.49 -0.28 -2.03
C ASN A 280 -18.23 0.09 -3.49
N SER A 281 -17.81 -0.85 -4.32
CA SER A 281 -17.49 -0.63 -5.73
C SER A 281 -16.47 0.51 -5.93
N ILE A 282 -15.40 0.56 -5.12
CA ILE A 282 -14.38 1.61 -5.17
C ILE A 282 -13.01 0.99 -5.50
N ILE A 283 -12.36 1.52 -6.52
CA ILE A 283 -10.96 1.25 -6.84
C ILE A 283 -10.08 2.27 -6.12
N ARG A 284 -9.02 1.81 -5.45
CA ARG A 284 -8.02 2.67 -4.78
C ARG A 284 -6.62 2.38 -5.29
N LYS A 285 -5.90 3.42 -5.68
CA LYS A 285 -4.49 3.39 -6.10
C LYS A 285 -3.68 4.42 -5.33
N GLY A 286 -2.87 3.95 -4.36
CA GLY A 286 -2.19 4.85 -3.43
C GLY A 286 -3.18 5.64 -2.57
N ALA A 287 -4.25 4.98 -2.13
CA ALA A 287 -5.25 5.53 -1.22
C ALA A 287 -5.79 4.41 -0.33
N ILE A 288 -6.05 4.71 0.92
CA ILE A 288 -6.59 3.77 1.91
C ILE A 288 -8.09 3.98 2.12
N SER A 289 -8.78 2.97 2.64
CA SER A 289 -10.13 3.12 3.16
C SER A 289 -10.12 4.00 4.41
N ALA A 290 -11.14 4.85 4.55
CA ALA A 290 -11.36 5.71 5.70
C ALA A 290 -12.85 5.72 6.08
N LYS A 291 -13.49 4.54 6.07
CA LYS A 291 -14.86 4.38 6.54
C LYS A 291 -14.94 4.75 8.02
N LYS A 292 -16.14 5.09 8.48
CA LYS A 292 -16.35 5.50 9.88
C LYS A 292 -15.87 4.43 10.86
N GLY A 293 -14.93 4.80 11.72
CA GLY A 293 -14.37 3.91 12.74
C GLY A 293 -13.23 2.99 12.27
N GLU A 294 -12.87 2.98 10.97
CA GLU A 294 -11.71 2.21 10.50
C GLU A 294 -10.40 2.79 11.02
N LYS A 295 -9.51 1.92 11.47
CA LYS A 295 -8.14 2.30 11.86
C LYS A 295 -7.32 2.65 10.62
N ILE A 296 -6.52 3.70 10.72
CA ILE A 296 -5.77 4.29 9.62
C ILE A 296 -4.30 4.39 9.98
N ILE A 297 -3.44 4.07 9.02
CA ILE A 297 -1.99 4.23 9.11
C ILE A 297 -1.54 5.04 7.90
N ILE A 298 -0.92 6.20 8.12
CA ILE A 298 -0.36 7.05 7.06
C ILE A 298 1.12 7.25 7.34
N PRO A 299 2.03 6.50 6.68
CA PRO A 299 3.47 6.69 6.80
C PRO A 299 3.93 7.90 5.98
N PHE A 300 5.01 8.53 6.42
CA PHE A 300 5.65 9.62 5.69
C PHE A 300 7.00 9.18 5.11
N SER A 301 8.08 9.74 5.58
CA SER A 301 9.41 9.35 5.17
C SER A 301 10.17 8.68 6.31
N MET A 302 11.33 8.11 6.01
CA MET A 302 12.22 7.47 7.00
C MET A 302 12.59 8.39 8.18
N SER A 303 12.50 9.72 8.03
CA SER A 303 12.81 10.69 9.09
C SER A 303 11.57 11.28 9.78
N GLU A 304 10.37 11.05 9.22
CA GLU A 304 9.14 11.70 9.68
C GLU A 304 8.16 10.72 10.37
N GLY A 305 8.38 9.38 10.21
CA GLY A 305 7.54 8.33 10.79
C GLY A 305 6.14 8.26 10.19
N ALA A 306 5.12 8.08 11.03
CA ALA A 306 3.74 7.85 10.60
C ALA A 306 2.71 8.55 11.52
N VAL A 307 1.44 8.53 11.10
CA VAL A 307 0.30 8.80 11.99
C VAL A 307 -0.63 7.61 12.02
N LEU A 308 -1.22 7.38 13.19
CA LEU A 308 -2.36 6.49 13.38
C LEU A 308 -3.61 7.34 13.59
N GLY A 309 -4.75 6.87 13.09
CA GLY A 309 -6.00 7.62 13.19
C GLY A 309 -7.24 6.77 12.93
N ILE A 310 -8.36 7.46 12.85
CA ILE A 310 -9.68 6.86 12.61
C ILE A 310 -10.33 7.53 11.41
N GLY A 311 -10.89 6.73 10.52
CA GLY A 311 -11.69 7.19 9.38
C GLY A 311 -13.00 7.81 9.83
N LYS A 312 -13.36 8.95 9.24
CA LYS A 312 -14.61 9.66 9.50
C LYS A 312 -15.78 9.19 8.62
N GLY A 313 -15.51 8.41 7.57
CA GLY A 313 -16.53 7.89 6.66
C GLY A 313 -17.08 8.95 5.71
N ASN A 314 -16.25 9.87 5.23
CA ASN A 314 -16.67 10.97 4.36
C ASN A 314 -16.91 10.48 2.92
N ALA A 315 -18.18 10.47 2.49
CA ALA A 315 -18.57 10.08 1.13
C ALA A 315 -18.02 11.02 0.05
N GLN A 316 -17.80 12.31 0.36
CA GLN A 316 -17.21 13.26 -0.59
C GLN A 316 -15.76 12.90 -0.94
N TRP A 317 -15.10 12.07 -0.11
CA TRP A 317 -13.76 11.53 -0.30
C TRP A 317 -13.76 10.08 -0.78
N ASN A 318 -14.87 9.55 -1.30
CA ASN A 318 -15.02 8.12 -1.59
C ASN A 318 -14.65 7.25 -0.37
N TYR A 319 -14.98 7.69 0.85
CA TYR A 319 -14.61 6.99 2.08
C TYR A 319 -13.12 6.63 2.13
N SER A 320 -12.26 7.56 1.71
CA SER A 320 -10.84 7.30 1.50
C SER A 320 -9.95 8.37 2.12
N ALA A 321 -8.68 8.02 2.33
CA ALA A 321 -7.63 8.90 2.82
C ALA A 321 -6.33 8.66 2.03
N PRO A 322 -5.34 9.58 2.08
CA PRO A 322 -4.03 9.36 1.47
C PRO A 322 -3.32 8.17 2.11
N HIS A 323 -2.51 7.48 1.32
CA HIS A 323 -1.74 6.33 1.79
C HIS A 323 -0.38 6.70 2.40
N GLY A 324 0.07 7.94 2.27
CA GLY A 324 1.38 8.39 2.71
C GLY A 324 1.66 9.84 2.33
N SER A 325 2.95 10.20 2.25
CA SER A 325 3.39 11.56 1.87
C SER A 325 3.20 11.88 0.39
N GLY A 326 3.32 10.89 -0.49
CA GLY A 326 3.50 11.12 -1.92
C GLY A 326 4.90 11.65 -2.27
N ARG A 327 5.34 11.35 -3.49
CA ARG A 327 6.66 11.77 -3.99
C ARG A 327 6.58 13.16 -4.60
N LYS A 328 7.66 13.95 -4.41
CA LYS A 328 7.89 15.23 -5.11
C LYS A 328 9.09 15.18 -6.07
N LYS A 329 9.85 14.07 -6.08
CA LYS A 329 10.96 13.82 -6.99
C LYS A 329 10.81 12.44 -7.61
N SER A 330 11.14 12.32 -8.89
CA SER A 330 11.25 11.04 -9.57
C SER A 330 12.41 10.20 -9.00
N ARG A 331 12.43 8.91 -9.29
CA ARG A 331 13.57 8.04 -8.89
C ARG A 331 14.87 8.47 -9.55
N THR A 332 14.80 8.92 -10.80
CA THR A 332 15.99 9.41 -11.55
C THR A 332 16.58 10.66 -10.90
N GLU A 333 15.75 11.65 -10.56
CA GLU A 333 16.19 12.88 -9.86
C GLU A 333 16.75 12.56 -8.46
N ALA A 334 16.20 11.58 -7.78
CA ALA A 334 16.65 11.18 -6.44
C ALA A 334 18.09 10.63 -6.41
N ARG A 335 18.53 9.99 -7.49
CA ARG A 335 19.91 9.45 -7.59
C ARG A 335 21.00 10.51 -7.57
N SER A 336 20.66 11.76 -7.88
CA SER A 336 21.59 12.90 -7.82
C SER A 336 21.64 13.59 -6.45
N LEU A 337 20.89 13.10 -5.46
CA LEU A 337 20.87 13.68 -4.12
C LEU A 337 22.18 13.44 -3.36
N CYS A 338 22.51 14.34 -2.45
CA CYS A 338 23.70 14.28 -1.64
C CYS A 338 23.56 13.23 -0.52
N LEU A 339 24.43 12.24 -0.50
CA LEU A 339 24.44 11.18 0.53
C LEU A 339 24.72 11.74 1.94
N ASP A 340 25.59 12.75 2.07
CA ASP A 340 25.90 13.32 3.39
C ASP A 340 24.72 14.13 3.93
N ALA A 341 23.95 14.81 3.07
CA ALA A 341 22.69 15.41 3.47
C ALA A 341 21.68 14.35 3.94
N TYR A 342 21.61 13.20 3.26
CA TYR A 342 20.76 12.08 3.66
C TYR A 342 21.18 11.53 5.04
N ARG A 343 22.46 11.30 5.27
CA ARG A 343 23.01 10.88 6.58
C ARG A 343 22.67 11.89 7.68
N LYS A 344 22.78 13.18 7.40
CA LYS A 344 22.45 14.25 8.34
C LYS A 344 20.95 14.26 8.69
N GLU A 345 20.08 14.10 7.70
CA GLU A 345 18.62 14.05 7.89
C GLU A 345 18.20 12.85 8.74
N MET A 346 18.90 11.73 8.63
CA MET A 346 18.64 10.51 9.38
C MET A 346 19.33 10.50 10.76
N HIS A 347 19.93 11.63 11.21
CA HIS A 347 20.59 11.68 12.51
C HIS A 347 19.60 11.39 13.64
N GLY A 348 19.95 10.45 14.52
CA GLY A 348 19.10 10.00 15.64
C GLY A 348 18.18 8.83 15.30
N ILE A 349 18.10 8.42 14.02
CA ILE A 349 17.36 7.25 13.58
C ILE A 349 18.34 6.17 13.18
N TRP A 350 18.24 5.00 13.79
CA TRP A 350 19.15 3.90 13.47
C TRP A 350 18.76 3.23 12.14
N SER A 351 19.68 3.15 11.22
CA SER A 351 19.48 2.45 9.94
C SER A 351 20.83 1.97 9.38
N SER A 352 20.88 0.72 8.97
CA SER A 352 22.05 0.12 8.31
C SER A 352 22.06 0.28 6.79
N VAL A 353 21.04 0.96 6.24
CA VAL A 353 20.79 1.04 4.78
C VAL A 353 20.87 2.47 4.24
N ILE A 354 21.50 3.41 4.96
CA ILE A 354 21.74 4.76 4.46
C ILE A 354 22.94 4.76 3.53
N CYS A 355 22.71 4.53 2.24
CA CYS A 355 23.73 4.40 1.22
C CYS A 355 23.25 4.98 -0.13
N LYS A 356 24.09 4.90 -1.17
CA LYS A 356 23.75 5.41 -2.51
C LYS A 356 22.56 4.69 -3.13
N ASP A 357 22.42 3.39 -2.89
CA ASP A 357 21.36 2.57 -3.47
C ASP A 357 19.98 2.88 -2.90
N THR A 358 19.94 3.49 -1.70
CA THR A 358 18.68 3.93 -1.06
C THR A 358 18.40 5.44 -1.19
N LEU A 359 19.19 6.20 -1.96
CA LEU A 359 18.95 7.63 -2.20
C LEU A 359 17.56 7.91 -2.80
N GLU A 360 17.06 7.00 -3.64
CA GLU A 360 15.73 7.13 -4.22
C GLU A 360 14.58 7.02 -3.22
N GLU A 361 14.86 6.58 -1.99
CA GLU A 361 13.91 6.48 -0.88
C GLU A 361 14.28 7.43 0.29
N SER A 362 15.25 8.32 0.09
CA SER A 362 15.64 9.33 1.09
C SER A 362 14.46 10.26 1.43
N PRO A 363 14.43 10.86 2.64
CA PRO A 363 13.35 11.78 3.05
C PRO A 363 13.11 12.93 2.08
N PHE A 364 14.14 13.37 1.35
CA PHE A 364 14.07 14.51 0.41
C PHE A 364 13.22 14.27 -0.83
N VAL A 365 12.84 13.02 -1.13
CA VAL A 365 12.02 12.69 -2.31
C VAL A 365 10.53 12.79 -2.03
N TYR A 366 10.13 12.89 -0.78
CA TYR A 366 8.74 12.91 -0.33
C TYR A 366 8.25 14.32 0.01
N LYS A 367 6.94 14.54 -0.10
CA LYS A 367 6.27 15.74 0.44
C LYS A 367 6.41 15.73 1.96
N LYS A 368 6.35 16.90 2.58
CA LYS A 368 6.36 16.99 4.04
C LYS A 368 5.01 16.53 4.62
N PRO A 369 4.98 15.97 5.84
CA PRO A 369 3.72 15.58 6.49
C PRO A 369 2.65 16.66 6.47
N LYS A 370 3.04 17.91 6.70
CA LYS A 370 2.13 19.06 6.67
C LYS A 370 1.40 19.23 5.34
N ASP A 371 2.07 18.96 4.21
CA ASP A 371 1.48 19.09 2.86
C ASP A 371 0.32 18.09 2.62
N VAL A 372 0.19 17.08 3.47
CA VAL A 372 -0.87 16.06 3.44
C VAL A 372 -1.83 16.27 4.61
N LEU A 373 -1.31 16.40 5.83
CA LEU A 373 -2.11 16.45 7.05
C LEU A 373 -3.03 17.67 7.14
N ASP A 374 -2.63 18.82 6.58
CA ASP A 374 -3.46 20.03 6.56
C ASP A 374 -4.75 19.85 5.70
N TYR A 375 -4.85 18.76 4.93
CA TYR A 375 -5.95 18.50 3.99
C TYR A 375 -6.86 17.32 4.38
N ILE A 376 -6.52 16.52 5.39
CA ILE A 376 -7.24 15.28 5.69
C ILE A 376 -8.23 15.36 6.84
N ASP A 377 -8.36 16.51 7.47
CA ASP A 377 -9.24 16.67 8.65
C ASP A 377 -10.70 16.32 8.35
N GLU A 378 -11.16 16.49 7.10
CA GLU A 378 -12.51 16.10 6.69
C GLU A 378 -12.73 14.57 6.63
N THR A 379 -11.68 13.78 6.52
CA THR A 379 -11.76 12.32 6.31
C THR A 379 -11.11 11.48 7.40
N VAL A 380 -10.18 12.06 8.17
CA VAL A 380 -9.40 11.36 9.22
C VAL A 380 -9.39 12.15 10.51
N THR A 381 -9.56 11.47 11.64
CA THR A 381 -9.19 11.95 12.97
C THR A 381 -7.85 11.35 13.34
N ILE A 382 -6.81 12.18 13.51
CA ILE A 382 -5.49 11.71 13.94
C ILE A 382 -5.54 11.44 15.45
N GLU A 383 -5.15 10.23 15.85
CA GLU A 383 -5.09 9.81 17.25
C GLU A 383 -3.67 9.87 17.81
N GLN A 384 -2.67 9.45 17.01
CA GLN A 384 -1.29 9.34 17.46
C GLN A 384 -0.32 9.76 16.36
N ARG A 385 0.80 10.36 16.78
CA ARG A 385 1.97 10.59 15.92
C ARG A 385 3.09 9.69 16.35
N LEU A 386 3.67 8.98 15.38
CA LEU A 386 4.75 8.03 15.57
C LEU A 386 6.05 8.66 15.08
N LYS A 387 7.11 8.56 15.87
CA LYS A 387 8.46 9.05 15.51
C LYS A 387 9.38 7.87 15.23
N PRO A 388 10.13 7.85 14.12
CA PRO A 388 10.97 6.73 13.75
C PRO A 388 12.17 6.62 14.69
N LEU A 389 12.47 5.39 15.10
CA LEU A 389 13.66 5.01 15.85
C LEU A 389 14.61 4.14 15.04
N TYR A 390 14.04 3.30 14.17
CA TYR A 390 14.75 2.34 13.34
C TYR A 390 14.05 2.22 11.99
N ASN A 391 14.84 2.15 10.91
CA ASN A 391 14.30 1.88 9.58
C ASN A 391 15.20 0.92 8.78
N PHE A 392 14.57 -0.05 8.12
CA PHE A 392 15.20 -1.02 7.23
C PHE A 392 14.50 -1.03 5.87
N LYS A 393 15.28 -0.98 4.80
CA LYS A 393 14.84 -1.16 3.40
C LYS A 393 15.70 -2.21 2.71
N ALA A 394 15.18 -2.82 1.65
CA ALA A 394 16.02 -3.63 0.78
C ALA A 394 17.05 -2.73 0.09
N VAL A 395 18.29 -3.19 0.05
CA VAL A 395 19.34 -2.65 -0.80
C VAL A 395 19.38 -3.57 -2.02
N GLU A 396 19.08 -3.06 -3.22
CA GLU A 396 19.05 -3.80 -4.49
C GLU A 396 20.36 -3.67 -5.24
#